data_77f12bc2b2126ec5487ada8ba1290e25
#
_entry.id   77f12bc2b2126ec5487ada8ba1290e25
#
_cell.length_a   1.000
_cell.length_b   1.000
_cell.length_c   1.000
_cell.angle_alpha   90.00
_cell.angle_beta   90.00
_cell.angle_gamma   90.00
#
_symmetry.space_group_name_H-M   'P 1'
#
loop_
_entity.id
_entity.type
_entity.pdbx_description
1 polymer ?
#
loop_
_entity_poly.entity_id
_entity_poly.type
_entity_poly.pdbx_seq_one_letter_code
_entity_poly.pdbx_strand_id
1 'polypeptide(L)'
;MGYDRASYTDVEPRAPGMHFLRDALGSEALGVTVVEADDGWEGMEHDHADGDHEEVYLLLTGSASLTVDGETVAMDAGDAVRVDPASTRTLTFDADDSRMVIAGAP
;
A
#
# COMPACT_ATOMS: atom_id res chain seq x y z
N MET A 1 -21.45 15.51 -9.40
CA MET A 1 -21.10 14.61 -10.51
C MET A 1 -20.83 13.23 -9.98
N GLY A 2 -20.81 12.23 -10.78
CA GLY A 2 -20.67 10.86 -10.34
C GLY A 2 -19.24 10.38 -10.10
N TYR A 3 -18.21 11.21 -10.28
CA TYR A 3 -16.82 10.76 -10.12
C TYR A 3 -15.88 11.91 -9.79
N ASP A 4 -14.71 11.53 -9.23
CA ASP A 4 -13.54 12.38 -9.05
C ASP A 4 -12.34 11.70 -9.70
N ARG A 5 -11.36 12.49 -10.12
CA ARG A 5 -10.16 11.98 -10.78
C ARG A 5 -8.91 12.64 -10.21
N ALA A 6 -7.87 11.84 -9.97
CA ALA A 6 -6.56 12.32 -9.55
C ALA A 6 -5.47 11.44 -10.14
N SER A 7 -4.30 12.03 -10.38
CA SER A 7 -3.10 11.25 -10.71
C SER A 7 -2.22 11.16 -9.47
N TYR A 8 -1.72 9.97 -9.15
CA TYR A 8 -0.86 9.82 -7.96
C TYR A 8 0.43 10.63 -8.09
N THR A 9 0.86 10.89 -9.33
CA THR A 9 2.07 11.68 -9.58
C THR A 9 1.91 13.15 -9.22
N ASP A 10 0.68 13.64 -9.11
CA ASP A 10 0.35 15.01 -8.71
C ASP A 10 0.06 15.14 -7.21
N VAL A 11 0.05 14.02 -6.49
CA VAL A 11 -0.21 13.99 -5.05
C VAL A 11 1.11 13.95 -4.30
N GLU A 12 1.35 14.95 -3.42
CA GLU A 12 2.55 15.00 -2.60
C GLU A 12 2.64 13.77 -1.69
N PRO A 13 3.78 13.07 -1.66
CA PRO A 13 3.95 11.94 -0.75
C PRO A 13 4.03 12.43 0.70
N ARG A 14 3.18 11.87 1.58
CA ARG A 14 3.20 12.19 3.02
C ARG A 14 4.31 11.46 3.77
N ALA A 15 4.79 10.37 3.19
CA ALA A 15 5.94 9.60 3.64
C ALA A 15 6.74 9.22 2.40
N PRO A 16 8.05 8.97 2.48
CA PRO A 16 8.86 8.67 1.31
C PRO A 16 8.24 7.56 0.44
N GLY A 17 7.98 7.89 -0.83
CA GLY A 17 7.41 6.97 -1.80
C GLY A 17 5.92 6.70 -1.69
N MET A 18 5.23 7.20 -0.67
CA MET A 18 3.82 6.90 -0.41
C MET A 18 2.89 8.03 -0.81
N HIS A 19 2.09 7.80 -1.85
CA HIS A 19 1.11 8.76 -2.38
C HIS A 19 -0.30 8.32 -1.97
N PHE A 20 -0.89 9.04 -1.02
CA PHE A 20 -2.22 8.73 -0.49
C PHE A 20 -3.28 9.45 -1.31
N LEU A 21 -4.19 8.69 -1.92
CA LEU A 21 -5.18 9.23 -2.85
C LEU A 21 -6.54 9.53 -2.22
N ARG A 22 -6.78 9.13 -0.99
CA ARG A 22 -8.09 9.29 -0.33
C ARG A 22 -8.60 10.73 -0.40
N ASP A 23 -7.78 11.69 0.04
CA ASP A 23 -8.19 13.10 0.11
C ASP A 23 -8.35 13.71 -1.28
N ALA A 24 -7.42 13.39 -2.20
CA ALA A 24 -7.47 13.91 -3.56
C ALA A 24 -8.71 13.43 -4.32
N LEU A 25 -9.21 12.24 -3.99
CA LEU A 25 -10.41 11.66 -4.60
C LEU A 25 -11.68 11.93 -3.80
N GLY A 26 -11.57 12.44 -2.58
CA GLY A 26 -12.73 12.62 -1.69
C GLY A 26 -13.36 11.30 -1.28
N SER A 27 -12.59 10.21 -1.23
CA SER A 27 -13.09 8.89 -0.83
C SER A 27 -13.41 8.86 0.65
N GLU A 28 -14.56 8.30 1.02
CA GLU A 28 -14.97 8.18 2.42
C GLU A 28 -14.54 6.84 3.03
N ALA A 29 -14.98 5.74 2.44
CA ALA A 29 -14.70 4.41 2.97
C ALA A 29 -13.41 3.80 2.43
N LEU A 30 -13.15 3.94 1.15
CA LEU A 30 -12.01 3.29 0.49
C LEU A 30 -10.78 4.20 0.50
N GLY A 31 -9.68 3.68 1.02
CA GLY A 31 -8.37 4.31 0.89
C GLY A 31 -7.54 3.62 -0.17
N VAL A 32 -6.88 4.38 -1.03
CA VAL A 32 -5.97 3.87 -2.04
C VAL A 32 -4.64 4.60 -1.91
N THR A 33 -3.56 3.84 -1.84
CA THR A 33 -2.19 4.37 -1.75
C THR A 33 -1.36 3.76 -2.86
N VAL A 34 -0.56 4.58 -3.53
CA VAL A 34 0.46 4.11 -4.45
C VAL A 34 1.82 4.28 -3.78
N VAL A 35 2.57 3.21 -3.68
CA VAL A 35 3.94 3.23 -3.15
C VAL A 35 4.90 2.97 -4.30
N GLU A 36 5.84 3.87 -4.50
CA GLU A 36 6.82 3.77 -5.58
C GLU A 36 8.19 4.10 -5.02
N ALA A 37 9.10 3.15 -5.07
CA ALA A 37 10.45 3.31 -4.53
C ALA A 37 11.39 2.23 -5.07
N ASP A 38 12.65 2.35 -4.66
CA ASP A 38 13.71 1.44 -5.09
C ASP A 38 14.02 0.38 -4.03
N ASP A 39 14.90 -0.54 -4.38
CA ASP A 39 15.40 -1.59 -3.50
C ASP A 39 15.84 -1.02 -2.14
N GLY A 40 15.44 -1.67 -1.08
CA GLY A 40 15.77 -1.30 0.29
C GLY A 40 14.77 -0.34 0.93
N TRP A 41 13.78 0.18 0.20
CA TRP A 41 12.72 0.96 0.82
C TRP A 41 11.92 0.09 1.79
N GLU A 42 11.66 0.62 2.97
CA GLU A 42 10.89 -0.05 4.00
C GLU A 42 9.85 0.89 4.59
N GLY A 43 8.62 0.43 4.65
CA GLY A 43 7.52 1.14 5.31
C GLY A 43 7.52 0.91 6.81
N MET A 44 6.76 1.72 7.54
CA MET A 44 6.58 1.52 8.98
C MET A 44 5.75 0.27 9.25
N GLU A 45 6.14 -0.47 10.27
CA GLU A 45 5.32 -1.55 10.80
C GLU A 45 4.04 -0.97 11.39
N HIS A 46 2.89 -1.52 11.01
CA HIS A 46 1.61 -1.05 11.51
C HIS A 46 0.53 -2.13 11.47
N ASP A 47 -0.58 -1.85 12.13
CA ASP A 47 -1.81 -2.63 12.04
C ASP A 47 -3.02 -1.68 12.00
N HIS A 48 -4.20 -2.23 11.78
CA HIS A 48 -5.47 -1.50 11.78
C HIS A 48 -6.47 -2.07 12.78
N ALA A 49 -5.95 -2.63 13.89
CA ALA A 49 -6.79 -3.28 14.90
C ALA A 49 -7.90 -2.38 15.45
N ASP A 50 -7.63 -1.07 15.56
CA ASP A 50 -8.60 -0.09 16.06
C ASP A 50 -9.59 0.39 15.01
N GLY A 51 -9.32 0.16 13.72
CA GLY A 51 -10.09 0.72 12.62
C GLY A 51 -10.85 -0.28 11.77
N ASP A 52 -10.73 -1.56 12.01
CA ASP A 52 -11.37 -2.65 11.25
C ASP A 52 -11.07 -2.59 9.73
N HIS A 53 -9.99 -1.93 9.34
CA HIS A 53 -9.63 -1.79 7.92
C HIS A 53 -8.87 -3.02 7.44
N GLU A 54 -9.47 -3.78 6.53
CA GLU A 54 -8.70 -4.75 5.77
C GLU A 54 -7.96 -4.04 4.65
N GLU A 55 -6.83 -4.57 4.24
CA GLU A 55 -6.05 -4.05 3.15
C GLU A 55 -5.66 -5.13 2.15
N VAL A 56 -5.58 -4.74 0.88
CA VAL A 56 -5.03 -5.58 -0.18
C VAL A 56 -3.81 -4.87 -0.73
N TYR A 57 -2.70 -5.59 -0.80
CA TYR A 57 -1.44 -5.16 -1.37
C TYR A 57 -1.30 -5.81 -2.75
N LEU A 58 -1.22 -5.01 -3.80
CA LEU A 58 -1.06 -5.50 -5.18
C LEU A 58 0.25 -4.95 -5.75
N LEU A 59 1.20 -5.83 -6.01
CA LEU A 59 2.48 -5.44 -6.61
C LEU A 59 2.33 -5.37 -8.13
N LEU A 60 2.58 -4.18 -8.68
CA LEU A 60 2.47 -3.94 -10.12
C LEU A 60 3.79 -4.17 -10.84
N THR A 61 4.89 -3.68 -10.27
CA THR A 61 6.24 -3.83 -10.84
C THR A 61 7.23 -4.08 -9.73
N GLY A 62 8.36 -4.69 -10.06
CA GLY A 62 9.45 -4.93 -9.14
C GLY A 62 9.28 -6.20 -8.32
N SER A 63 9.78 -6.16 -7.09
CA SER A 63 9.79 -7.28 -6.16
C SER A 63 9.64 -6.75 -4.75
N ALA A 64 8.87 -7.43 -3.91
CA ALA A 64 8.60 -6.98 -2.55
C ALA A 64 8.50 -8.14 -1.58
N SER A 65 8.66 -7.82 -0.30
CA SER A 65 8.39 -8.72 0.82
C SER A 65 7.41 -8.05 1.76
N LEU A 66 6.34 -8.75 2.09
CA LEU A 66 5.36 -8.29 3.06
C LEU A 66 5.44 -9.20 4.29
N THR A 67 5.89 -8.65 5.41
CA THR A 67 5.96 -9.40 6.66
C THR A 67 4.67 -9.19 7.43
N VAL A 68 3.94 -10.28 7.68
CA VAL A 68 2.63 -10.27 8.34
C VAL A 68 2.72 -11.17 9.57
N ASP A 69 2.54 -10.61 10.75
CA ASP A 69 2.63 -11.33 12.03
C ASP A 69 3.89 -12.20 12.13
N GLY A 70 5.02 -11.66 11.67
CA GLY A 70 6.33 -12.33 11.70
C GLY A 70 6.58 -13.29 10.55
N GLU A 71 5.61 -13.53 9.66
CA GLU A 71 5.78 -14.38 8.48
C GLU A 71 6.05 -13.51 7.25
N THR A 72 7.11 -13.80 6.52
CA THR A 72 7.46 -13.04 5.32
C THR A 72 6.86 -13.70 4.08
N VAL A 73 6.08 -12.90 3.35
CA VAL A 73 5.46 -13.29 2.09
C VAL A 73 6.21 -12.60 0.96
N ALA A 74 6.89 -13.36 0.12
CA ALA A 74 7.56 -12.82 -1.06
C ALA A 74 6.52 -12.53 -2.15
N MET A 75 6.64 -11.39 -2.82
CA MET A 75 5.71 -10.96 -3.87
C MET A 75 6.45 -10.67 -5.15
N ASP A 76 5.97 -11.25 -6.24
CA ASP A 76 6.38 -10.91 -7.60
C ASP A 76 5.32 -10.01 -8.24
N ALA A 77 5.69 -9.32 -9.31
CA ALA A 77 4.74 -8.46 -10.03
C ALA A 77 3.48 -9.23 -10.42
N GLY A 78 2.33 -8.67 -10.09
CA GLY A 78 1.02 -9.30 -10.28
C GLY A 78 0.45 -9.99 -9.06
N ASP A 79 1.26 -10.24 -8.04
CA ASP A 79 0.78 -10.87 -6.80
C ASP A 79 -0.02 -9.88 -5.95
N ALA A 80 -1.06 -10.42 -5.30
CA ALA A 80 -1.86 -9.66 -4.34
C ALA A 80 -1.95 -10.41 -3.02
N VAL A 81 -1.86 -9.68 -1.91
CA VAL A 81 -1.98 -10.23 -0.55
C VAL A 81 -3.02 -9.42 0.21
N ARG A 82 -3.99 -10.10 0.79
CA ARG A 82 -4.96 -9.48 1.70
C ARG A 82 -4.45 -9.62 3.14
N VAL A 83 -4.52 -8.55 3.90
CA VAL A 83 -4.07 -8.51 5.29
C VAL A 83 -5.26 -8.16 6.19
N ASP A 84 -5.46 -8.97 7.24
CA ASP A 84 -6.49 -8.71 8.25
C ASP A 84 -6.18 -7.44 9.04
N PRO A 85 -7.22 -6.71 9.51
CA PRO A 85 -7.00 -5.46 10.27
C PRO A 85 -6.10 -5.62 11.49
N ALA A 86 -6.24 -6.71 12.22
CA ALA A 86 -5.49 -6.93 13.47
C ALA A 86 -4.05 -7.41 13.24
N SER A 87 -3.71 -7.83 12.04
CA SER A 87 -2.36 -8.33 11.75
C SER A 87 -1.36 -7.18 11.61
N THR A 88 -0.21 -7.33 12.24
CA THR A 88 0.89 -6.38 12.09
C THR A 88 1.60 -6.65 10.76
N ARG A 89 1.90 -5.61 9.99
CA ARG A 89 2.54 -5.77 8.68
C ARG A 89 3.62 -4.73 8.44
N THR A 90 4.62 -5.14 7.67
CA THR A 90 5.68 -4.28 7.17
C THR A 90 5.96 -4.62 5.72
N LEU A 91 6.01 -3.58 4.87
CA LEU A 91 6.32 -3.72 3.45
C LEU A 91 7.77 -3.31 3.19
N THR A 92 8.49 -4.13 2.43
CA THR A 92 9.85 -3.83 1.98
C THR A 92 9.94 -4.08 0.48
N PHE A 93 10.61 -3.20 -0.25
CA PHE A 93 10.91 -3.44 -1.66
C PHE A 93 12.29 -4.09 -1.81
N ASP A 94 12.36 -5.10 -2.67
CA ASP A 94 13.56 -5.91 -2.91
C ASP A 94 14.16 -5.68 -4.29
N ALA A 95 13.63 -4.72 -5.05
CA ALA A 95 14.13 -4.36 -6.38
C ALA A 95 13.88 -2.88 -6.65
N ASP A 96 14.71 -2.30 -7.53
CA ASP A 96 14.49 -0.93 -8.01
C ASP A 96 13.20 -0.83 -8.82
N ASP A 97 12.66 0.38 -8.92
CA ASP A 97 11.44 0.68 -9.68
C ASP A 97 10.25 -0.18 -9.27
N SER A 98 10.14 -0.50 -7.99
CA SER A 98 8.99 -1.23 -7.46
C SER A 98 7.80 -0.31 -7.27
N ARG A 99 6.62 -0.83 -7.57
CA ARG A 99 5.35 -0.09 -7.42
C ARG A 99 4.28 -1.00 -6.85
N MET A 100 3.65 -0.54 -5.79
CA MET A 100 2.62 -1.26 -5.06
C MET A 100 1.36 -0.40 -5.00
N VAL A 101 0.20 -1.01 -5.18
CA VAL A 101 -1.09 -0.38 -4.86
C VAL A 101 -1.62 -1.02 -3.59
N ILE A 102 -1.99 -0.19 -2.63
CA ILE A 102 -2.60 -0.64 -1.38
C ILE A 102 -4.01 -0.08 -1.33
N ALA A 103 -5.00 -0.96 -1.24
CA ALA A 103 -6.40 -0.57 -1.12
C ALA A 103 -6.93 -1.07 0.22
N GLY A 104 -7.61 -0.20 0.97
CA GLY A 104 -8.13 -0.55 2.27
C GLY A 104 -9.50 0.06 2.53
N ALA A 105 -10.34 -0.68 3.28
CA ALA A 105 -11.68 -0.26 3.68
C ALA A 105 -12.11 -1.05 4.90
N PRO A 106 -13.08 -0.50 5.69
CA PRO A 106 -13.68 -1.22 6.80
C PRO A 106 -14.41 -2.49 6.37
#